data_dd6d67e6275730efab74d060fd528e25
#
_entry.id   dd6d67e6275730efab74d060fd528e25
#
_cell.length_a   1.000
_cell.length_b   1.000
_cell.length_c   1.000
_cell.angle_alpha   90.00
_cell.angle_beta   90.00
_cell.angle_gamma   90.00
#
_symmetry.space_group_name_H-M   'P 1'
#
loop_
_entity.id
_entity.type
_entity.pdbx_description
1 polymer ?
#
loop_
_entity_poly.entity_id
_entity_poly.type
_entity_poly.pdbx_seq_one_letter_code
_entity_poly.pdbx_strand_id
1 'polypeptide(L)'
;MTTEQDFANNLFAFMEETFEAKHHGIFLDKGTSLFETLATISAEEASIPVGGKCASLAAQVAHVTFYIESFERFALQGDNSPRDWGLIWRTVEKVTPEEWDDYKGKLEAAYQRMDKLFHENKLWNEDTIGGALSIVVHTAYHLGEIRQALCTIKG
;
A
#
# COMPACT_ATOMS: atom_id res chain seq x y z
N MET A 1 23.00 -13.75 -17.11
CA MET A 1 21.71 -14.42 -16.83
C MET A 1 21.19 -13.82 -15.54
N THR A 2 19.99 -13.25 -15.53
CA THR A 2 19.35 -12.71 -14.33
C THR A 2 19.02 -13.86 -13.39
N THR A 3 19.35 -13.72 -12.13
CA THR A 3 19.10 -14.73 -11.10
C THR A 3 17.83 -14.40 -10.30
N GLU A 4 17.27 -15.39 -9.59
CA GLU A 4 16.19 -15.14 -8.61
C GLU A 4 16.63 -14.09 -7.57
N GLN A 5 17.89 -14.11 -7.17
CA GLN A 5 18.44 -13.16 -6.23
C GLN A 5 18.46 -11.72 -6.79
N ASP A 6 18.79 -11.55 -8.08
CA ASP A 6 18.76 -10.23 -8.72
C ASP A 6 17.32 -9.67 -8.75
N PHE A 7 16.35 -10.53 -9.05
CA PHE A 7 14.94 -10.15 -8.99
C PHE A 7 14.52 -9.75 -7.56
N ALA A 8 14.81 -10.59 -6.57
CA ALA A 8 14.45 -10.35 -5.19
C ALA A 8 15.08 -9.05 -4.65
N ASN A 9 16.36 -8.80 -4.91
CA ASN A 9 17.05 -7.58 -4.48
C ASN A 9 16.39 -6.32 -5.07
N ASN A 10 16.03 -6.35 -6.35
CA ASN A 10 15.34 -5.23 -6.96
C ASN A 10 13.92 -5.06 -6.40
N LEU A 11 13.17 -6.14 -6.25
CA LEU A 11 11.84 -6.09 -5.63
C LEU A 11 11.88 -5.43 -4.26
N PHE A 12 12.81 -5.85 -3.38
CA PHE A 12 12.93 -5.28 -2.04
C PHE A 12 13.30 -3.80 -2.07
N ALA A 13 14.19 -3.39 -2.97
CA ALA A 13 14.51 -1.98 -3.13
C ALA A 13 13.29 -1.14 -3.56
N PHE A 14 12.46 -1.65 -4.48
CA PHE A 14 11.19 -1.02 -4.86
C PHE A 14 10.18 -0.98 -3.71
N MET A 15 10.05 -2.07 -2.94
CA MET A 15 9.17 -2.13 -1.77
C MET A 15 9.60 -1.12 -0.70
N GLU A 16 10.88 -1.10 -0.33
CA GLU A 16 11.44 -0.18 0.65
C GLU A 16 11.21 1.28 0.23
N GLU A 17 11.48 1.63 -1.04
CA GLU A 17 11.26 2.98 -1.52
C GLU A 17 9.78 3.36 -1.58
N THR A 18 8.89 2.41 -1.90
CA THR A 18 7.44 2.66 -1.95
C THR A 18 6.86 2.89 -0.56
N PHE A 19 7.21 2.05 0.41
CA PHE A 19 6.58 2.01 1.73
C PHE A 19 7.37 2.76 2.81
N GLU A 20 8.69 2.59 2.87
CA GLU A 20 9.54 2.99 3.99
C GLU A 20 10.34 4.27 3.69
N ALA A 21 10.91 4.86 4.74
CA ALA A 21 11.83 5.99 4.62
C ALA A 21 13.23 5.60 4.08
N LYS A 22 13.29 4.58 3.21
CA LYS A 22 14.52 4.11 2.55
C LYS A 22 14.51 4.52 1.09
N HIS A 23 15.22 5.58 0.78
CA HIS A 23 15.29 6.12 -0.57
C HIS A 23 16.43 5.48 -1.36
N HIS A 24 16.08 4.73 -2.39
CA HIS A 24 17.01 4.11 -3.33
C HIS A 24 17.24 4.94 -4.60
N GLY A 25 16.44 5.98 -4.81
CA GLY A 25 16.48 6.84 -6.00
C GLY A 25 15.98 6.13 -7.25
N ILE A 26 15.02 5.23 -7.12
CA ILE A 26 14.47 4.45 -8.23
C ILE A 26 13.37 5.25 -8.93
N PHE A 27 12.35 5.73 -8.16
CA PHE A 27 11.21 6.41 -8.77
C PHE A 27 10.55 7.48 -7.86
N LEU A 28 10.83 7.50 -6.56
CA LEU A 28 10.30 8.50 -5.64
C LEU A 28 11.33 9.58 -5.30
N ASP A 29 10.84 10.78 -5.03
CA ASP A 29 11.63 11.81 -4.37
C ASP A 29 11.82 11.46 -2.89
N LYS A 30 12.96 11.84 -2.32
CA LYS A 30 13.26 11.62 -0.91
C LYS A 30 12.18 12.23 0.00
N GLY A 31 11.74 11.48 1.00
CA GLY A 31 10.73 11.92 1.95
C GLY A 31 9.28 11.78 1.43
N THR A 32 9.07 10.96 0.39
CA THR A 32 7.75 10.84 -0.26
C THR A 32 7.19 9.42 -0.30
N SER A 33 7.78 8.49 0.45
CA SER A 33 7.24 7.14 0.61
C SER A 33 5.84 7.14 1.24
N LEU A 34 5.17 5.99 1.20
CA LEU A 34 3.82 5.89 1.73
C LEU A 34 3.76 6.22 3.23
N PHE A 35 4.60 5.60 4.05
CA PHE A 35 4.57 5.85 5.50
C PHE A 35 5.00 7.28 5.86
N GLU A 36 6.00 7.84 5.18
CA GLU A 36 6.38 9.26 5.34
C GLU A 36 5.23 10.19 4.97
N THR A 37 4.55 9.91 3.86
CA THR A 37 3.38 10.69 3.43
C THR A 37 2.25 10.61 4.45
N LEU A 38 1.87 9.39 4.90
CA LEU A 38 0.78 9.18 5.85
C LEU A 38 1.05 9.80 7.23
N ALA A 39 2.31 9.91 7.64
CA ALA A 39 2.69 10.57 8.88
C ALA A 39 2.35 12.07 8.91
N THR A 40 2.14 12.69 7.75
CA THR A 40 1.80 14.13 7.63
C THR A 40 0.30 14.40 7.59
N ILE A 41 -0.55 13.37 7.62
CA ILE A 41 -2.01 13.46 7.40
C ILE A 41 -2.75 13.31 8.71
N SER A 42 -3.56 14.31 9.06
CA SER A 42 -4.48 14.24 10.19
C SER A 42 -5.74 13.41 9.87
N ALA A 43 -6.46 12.94 10.89
CA ALA A 43 -7.74 12.26 10.72
C ALA A 43 -8.80 13.14 10.03
N GLU A 44 -8.76 14.44 10.27
CA GLU A 44 -9.64 15.40 9.61
C GLU A 44 -9.35 15.45 8.09
N GLU A 45 -8.08 15.61 7.71
CA GLU A 45 -7.65 15.58 6.30
C GLU A 45 -7.96 14.23 5.64
N ALA A 46 -7.73 13.12 6.36
CA ALA A 46 -8.01 11.77 5.87
C ALA A 46 -9.49 11.50 5.61
N SER A 47 -10.38 12.28 6.22
CA SER A 47 -11.85 12.15 6.11
C SER A 47 -12.46 12.99 4.99
N ILE A 48 -11.68 13.83 4.31
CA ILE A 48 -12.21 14.74 3.28
C ILE A 48 -12.37 13.98 1.95
N PRO A 49 -13.59 13.91 1.38
CA PRO A 49 -13.77 13.39 0.02
C PRO A 49 -13.07 14.30 -0.98
N VAL A 50 -12.09 13.77 -1.71
CA VAL A 50 -11.29 14.54 -2.65
C VAL A 50 -12.18 15.15 -3.75
N GLY A 51 -12.11 16.47 -3.92
CA GLY A 51 -12.99 17.19 -4.84
C GLY A 51 -14.49 17.09 -4.49
N GLY A 52 -14.83 16.67 -3.26
CA GLY A 52 -16.20 16.48 -2.77
C GLY A 52 -16.94 15.24 -3.31
N LYS A 53 -16.29 14.42 -4.15
CA LYS A 53 -16.92 13.27 -4.83
C LYS A 53 -16.09 12.00 -4.85
N CYS A 54 -14.78 12.11 -4.75
CA CYS A 54 -13.87 10.98 -4.79
C CYS A 54 -13.65 10.39 -3.41
N ALA A 55 -13.03 9.23 -3.36
CA ALA A 55 -12.70 8.56 -2.11
C ALA A 55 -11.86 9.45 -1.18
N SER A 56 -12.07 9.31 0.12
CA SER A 56 -11.22 9.93 1.13
C SER A 56 -9.84 9.25 1.19
N LEU A 57 -8.85 9.90 1.80
CA LEU A 57 -7.54 9.28 2.00
C LEU A 57 -7.62 8.07 2.93
N ALA A 58 -8.53 8.08 3.90
CA ALA A 58 -8.80 6.92 4.75
C ALA A 58 -9.28 5.71 3.92
N ALA A 59 -10.16 5.92 2.95
CA ALA A 59 -10.60 4.87 2.04
C ALA A 59 -9.46 4.34 1.16
N GLN A 60 -8.57 5.22 0.68
CA GLN A 60 -7.38 4.83 -0.09
C GLN A 60 -6.46 3.92 0.74
N VAL A 61 -6.17 4.29 1.98
CA VAL A 61 -5.32 3.49 2.89
C VAL A 61 -5.96 2.14 3.21
N ALA A 62 -7.26 2.13 3.51
CA ALA A 62 -8.01 0.89 3.74
C ALA A 62 -7.99 -0.02 2.51
N HIS A 63 -8.09 0.54 1.31
CA HIS A 63 -8.05 -0.20 0.06
C HIS A 63 -6.67 -0.83 -0.21
N VAL A 64 -5.59 -0.08 0.01
CA VAL A 64 -4.22 -0.62 -0.10
C VAL A 64 -4.02 -1.77 0.88
N THR A 65 -4.45 -1.62 2.14
CA THR A 65 -4.39 -2.68 3.15
C THR A 65 -5.16 -3.92 2.69
N PHE A 66 -6.39 -3.75 2.24
CA PHE A 66 -7.23 -4.84 1.76
C PHE A 66 -6.61 -5.59 0.57
N TYR A 67 -5.93 -4.87 -0.32
CA TYR A 67 -5.23 -5.46 -1.46
C TYR A 67 -4.08 -6.36 -1.00
N ILE A 68 -3.23 -5.87 -0.09
CA ILE A 68 -2.11 -6.63 0.49
C ILE A 68 -2.62 -7.87 1.20
N GLU A 69 -3.64 -7.75 2.05
CA GLU A 69 -4.23 -8.86 2.80
C GLU A 69 -4.92 -9.88 1.89
N SER A 70 -5.48 -9.44 0.76
CA SER A 70 -6.06 -10.34 -0.24
C SER A 70 -5.01 -11.20 -0.92
N PHE A 71 -3.85 -10.60 -1.23
CA PHE A 71 -2.71 -11.35 -1.75
C PHE A 71 -2.11 -12.28 -0.69
N GLU A 72 -1.96 -11.83 0.55
CA GLU A 72 -1.47 -12.65 1.66
C GLU A 72 -2.31 -13.93 1.82
N ARG A 73 -3.64 -13.79 1.80
CA ARG A 73 -4.56 -14.95 1.86
C ARG A 73 -4.41 -15.90 0.68
N PHE A 74 -4.26 -15.36 -0.52
CA PHE A 74 -3.98 -16.16 -1.70
C PHE A 74 -2.66 -16.92 -1.56
N ALA A 75 -1.59 -16.23 -1.20
CA ALA A 75 -0.25 -16.82 -1.10
C ALA A 75 -0.12 -17.89 -0.01
N LEU A 76 -0.77 -17.68 1.14
CA LEU A 76 -0.65 -18.59 2.29
C LEU A 76 -1.70 -19.71 2.31
N GLN A 77 -2.88 -19.47 1.76
CA GLN A 77 -4.04 -20.37 1.90
C GLN A 77 -4.58 -20.86 0.56
N GLY A 78 -4.06 -20.35 -0.57
CA GLY A 78 -4.60 -20.60 -1.89
C GLY A 78 -6.02 -20.04 -2.07
N ASP A 79 -6.42 -19.08 -1.22
CA ASP A 79 -7.76 -18.49 -1.25
C ASP A 79 -7.89 -17.49 -2.40
N ASN A 80 -8.48 -17.95 -3.49
CA ASN A 80 -8.83 -17.16 -4.68
C ASN A 80 -10.34 -16.89 -4.78
N SER A 81 -11.07 -16.96 -3.66
CA SER A 81 -12.49 -16.60 -3.62
C SER A 81 -12.72 -15.14 -4.04
N PRO A 82 -13.87 -14.83 -4.67
CA PRO A 82 -14.18 -13.48 -5.10
C PRO A 82 -14.10 -12.47 -3.95
N ARG A 83 -13.53 -11.29 -4.23
CA ARG A 83 -13.44 -10.16 -3.29
C ARG A 83 -14.40 -9.07 -3.71
N ASP A 84 -15.06 -8.46 -2.73
CA ASP A 84 -15.82 -7.23 -2.96
C ASP A 84 -14.88 -6.02 -2.93
N TRP A 85 -14.24 -5.76 -4.05
CA TRP A 85 -13.31 -4.63 -4.21
C TRP A 85 -13.98 -3.27 -4.02
N GLY A 86 -15.28 -3.20 -4.17
CA GLY A 86 -16.05 -1.97 -3.98
C GLY A 86 -16.46 -1.70 -2.52
N LEU A 87 -16.28 -2.67 -1.61
CA LEU A 87 -16.74 -2.55 -0.22
C LEU A 87 -16.12 -1.33 0.49
N ILE A 88 -14.82 -1.20 0.39
CA ILE A 88 -14.07 -0.11 1.04
C ILE A 88 -14.58 1.26 0.58
N TRP A 89 -14.77 1.43 -0.71
CA TRP A 89 -15.25 2.70 -1.29
C TRP A 89 -16.68 3.06 -0.84
N ARG A 90 -17.47 2.09 -0.44
CA ARG A 90 -18.85 2.31 0.03
C ARG A 90 -18.97 2.47 1.53
N THR A 91 -17.96 2.07 2.30
CA THR A 91 -18.07 1.97 3.76
C THR A 91 -17.08 2.85 4.53
N VAL A 92 -15.96 3.25 3.93
CA VAL A 92 -14.96 4.09 4.59
C VAL A 92 -15.14 5.54 4.13
N GLU A 93 -15.70 6.38 4.99
CA GLU A 93 -15.93 7.80 4.70
C GLU A 93 -15.11 8.69 5.63
N LYS A 94 -15.52 8.78 6.88
CA LYS A 94 -14.90 9.61 7.92
C LYS A 94 -14.25 8.73 8.97
N VAL A 95 -13.17 9.22 9.55
CA VAL A 95 -12.43 8.52 10.61
C VAL A 95 -12.17 9.45 11.79
N THR A 96 -12.22 8.91 13.00
CA THR A 96 -11.70 9.58 14.19
C THR A 96 -10.16 9.50 14.22
N PRO A 97 -9.46 10.27 15.08
CA PRO A 97 -8.02 10.12 15.25
C PRO A 97 -7.59 8.70 15.58
N GLU A 98 -8.33 8.01 16.45
CA GLU A 98 -8.06 6.63 16.86
C GLU A 98 -8.26 5.64 15.69
N GLU A 99 -9.31 5.82 14.90
CA GLU A 99 -9.57 5.01 13.71
C GLU A 99 -8.51 5.25 12.62
N TRP A 100 -8.07 6.51 12.45
CA TRP A 100 -7.02 6.84 11.50
C TRP A 100 -5.69 6.19 11.87
N ASP A 101 -5.33 6.21 13.15
CA ASP A 101 -4.15 5.53 13.65
C ASP A 101 -4.26 4.01 13.49
N ASP A 102 -5.44 3.43 13.71
CA ASP A 102 -5.71 2.01 13.45
C ASP A 102 -5.55 1.64 11.97
N TYR A 103 -6.06 2.45 11.04
CA TYR A 103 -5.86 2.20 9.60
C TYR A 103 -4.39 2.25 9.19
N LYS A 104 -3.62 3.24 9.67
CA LYS A 104 -2.18 3.31 9.43
C LYS A 104 -1.45 2.10 10.01
N GLY A 105 -1.78 1.73 11.25
CA GLY A 105 -1.19 0.57 11.92
C GLY A 105 -1.51 -0.75 11.21
N LYS A 106 -2.72 -0.95 10.72
CA LYS A 106 -3.11 -2.13 9.94
C LYS A 106 -2.35 -2.22 8.62
N LEU A 107 -2.17 -1.09 7.94
CA LEU A 107 -1.40 -1.04 6.71
C LEU A 107 0.07 -1.41 6.97
N GLU A 108 0.68 -0.83 8.00
CA GLU A 108 2.06 -1.15 8.37
C GLU A 108 2.22 -2.62 8.73
N ALA A 109 1.30 -3.18 9.53
CA ALA A 109 1.32 -4.59 9.91
C ALA A 109 1.13 -5.52 8.69
N ALA A 110 0.25 -5.17 7.75
CA ALA A 110 0.07 -5.93 6.51
C ALA A 110 1.34 -5.90 5.64
N TYR A 111 1.97 -4.72 5.51
CA TYR A 111 3.25 -4.59 4.82
C TYR A 111 4.33 -5.46 5.47
N GLN A 112 4.49 -5.41 6.78
CA GLN A 112 5.52 -6.18 7.50
C GLN A 112 5.32 -7.69 7.32
N ARG A 113 4.08 -8.19 7.37
CA ARG A 113 3.79 -9.61 7.13
C ARG A 113 4.13 -10.02 5.69
N MET A 114 3.79 -9.18 4.74
CA MET A 114 4.08 -9.42 3.33
C MET A 114 5.59 -9.35 3.04
N ASP A 115 6.30 -8.36 3.57
CA ASP A 115 7.75 -8.21 3.43
C ASP A 115 8.46 -9.46 3.98
N LYS A 116 8.06 -9.90 5.16
CA LYS A 116 8.54 -11.16 5.75
C LYS A 116 8.25 -12.37 4.84
N LEU A 117 7.04 -12.47 4.31
CA LEU A 117 6.65 -13.56 3.41
C LEU A 117 7.59 -13.62 2.19
N PHE A 118 7.88 -12.50 1.57
CA PHE A 118 8.76 -12.44 0.41
C PHE A 118 10.23 -12.72 0.75
N HIS A 119 10.72 -12.26 1.89
CA HIS A 119 12.07 -12.58 2.36
C HIS A 119 12.24 -14.07 2.69
N GLU A 120 11.22 -14.73 3.21
CA GLU A 120 11.20 -16.16 3.50
C GLU A 120 10.88 -17.02 2.29
N ASN A 121 10.40 -16.41 1.20
CA ASN A 121 10.04 -17.14 -0.03
C ASN A 121 11.28 -17.71 -0.71
N LYS A 122 11.36 -19.04 -0.75
CA LYS A 122 12.48 -19.77 -1.32
C LYS A 122 12.29 -20.09 -2.79
N LEU A 123 11.11 -19.85 -3.33
CA LEU A 123 10.75 -20.23 -4.68
C LEU A 123 9.93 -19.14 -5.36
N TRP A 124 10.56 -18.41 -6.25
CA TRP A 124 9.90 -17.43 -7.10
C TRP A 124 9.28 -18.15 -8.32
N ASN A 125 7.97 -18.07 -8.44
CA ASN A 125 7.21 -18.59 -9.58
C ASN A 125 6.34 -17.47 -10.18
N GLU A 126 5.62 -17.79 -11.24
CA GLU A 126 4.78 -16.82 -11.95
C GLU A 126 3.80 -16.10 -11.02
N ASP A 127 3.12 -16.82 -10.13
CA ASP A 127 2.13 -16.24 -9.21
C ASP A 127 2.76 -15.34 -8.16
N THR A 128 3.86 -15.77 -7.53
CA THR A 128 4.54 -14.98 -6.49
C THR A 128 5.26 -13.77 -7.07
N ILE A 129 5.85 -13.88 -8.26
CA ILE A 129 6.44 -12.76 -8.99
C ILE A 129 5.35 -11.77 -9.37
N GLY A 130 4.26 -12.24 -10.00
CA GLY A 130 3.13 -11.42 -10.41
C GLY A 130 2.50 -10.69 -9.25
N GLY A 131 2.27 -11.40 -8.14
CA GLY A 131 1.73 -10.82 -6.91
C GLY A 131 2.62 -9.74 -6.29
N ALA A 132 3.93 -10.00 -6.20
CA ALA A 132 4.89 -9.04 -5.66
C ALA A 132 4.95 -7.75 -6.50
N LEU A 133 5.04 -7.89 -7.82
CA LEU A 133 5.00 -6.75 -8.73
C LEU A 133 3.67 -5.98 -8.63
N SER A 134 2.55 -6.70 -8.54
CA SER A 134 1.22 -6.09 -8.41
C SER A 134 1.10 -5.26 -7.14
N ILE A 135 1.64 -5.71 -6.02
CA ILE A 135 1.61 -4.95 -4.75
C ILE A 135 2.40 -3.64 -4.88
N VAL A 136 3.61 -3.69 -5.44
CA VAL A 136 4.42 -2.46 -5.63
C VAL A 136 3.69 -1.49 -6.54
N VAL A 137 3.23 -1.95 -7.71
CA VAL A 137 2.57 -1.09 -8.71
C VAL A 137 1.26 -0.52 -8.18
N HIS A 138 0.42 -1.34 -7.54
CA HIS A 138 -0.85 -0.91 -6.96
C HIS A 138 -0.64 0.12 -5.84
N THR A 139 0.32 -0.12 -4.95
CA THR A 139 0.63 0.81 -3.87
C THR A 139 1.22 2.12 -4.38
N ALA A 140 2.14 2.06 -5.35
CA ALA A 140 2.71 3.26 -5.98
C ALA A 140 1.63 4.10 -6.70
N TYR A 141 0.66 3.44 -7.36
CA TYR A 141 -0.48 4.11 -7.97
C TYR A 141 -1.30 4.89 -6.92
N HIS A 142 -1.70 4.23 -5.82
CA HIS A 142 -2.46 4.89 -4.76
C HIS A 142 -1.64 5.93 -4.00
N LEU A 143 -0.34 5.75 -3.81
CA LEU A 143 0.55 6.77 -3.25
C LEU A 143 0.53 8.04 -4.09
N GLY A 144 0.59 7.91 -5.42
CA GLY A 144 0.48 9.04 -6.33
C GLY A 144 -0.87 9.77 -6.18
N GLU A 145 -1.98 9.03 -6.10
CA GLU A 145 -3.31 9.60 -5.85
C GLU A 145 -3.41 10.32 -4.50
N ILE A 146 -2.92 9.70 -3.43
CA ILE A 146 -2.90 10.29 -2.08
C ILE A 146 -2.11 11.59 -2.07
N ARG A 147 -0.91 11.61 -2.64
CA ARG A 147 -0.06 12.79 -2.70
C ARG A 147 -0.68 13.92 -3.53
N GLN A 148 -1.28 13.61 -4.67
CA GLN A 148 -1.99 14.58 -5.47
C GLN A 148 -3.22 15.14 -4.74
N ALA A 149 -3.97 14.28 -4.06
CA ALA A 149 -5.11 14.69 -3.25
C ALA A 149 -4.71 15.63 -2.10
N LEU A 150 -3.58 15.37 -1.45
CA LEU A 150 -3.05 16.25 -0.38
C LEU A 150 -2.80 17.68 -0.85
N CYS A 151 -2.31 17.87 -2.07
CA CYS A 151 -2.15 19.20 -2.65
C CYS A 151 -3.48 19.97 -2.74
N THR A 152 -4.58 19.25 -2.98
CA THR A 152 -5.92 19.84 -3.03
C THR A 152 -6.51 20.08 -1.63
N ILE A 153 -6.25 19.17 -0.69
CA ILE A 153 -6.80 19.23 0.68
C ILE A 153 -6.10 20.29 1.52
N LYS A 154 -4.79 20.39 1.38
CA LYS A 154 -3.99 21.35 2.18
C LYS A 154 -3.97 22.76 1.60
N GLY A 155 -4.40 22.99 0.39
CA GLY A 155 -4.54 24.29 -0.26
C GLY A 155 -3.23 24.85 -0.73
#